data_46015dfd57a3c17479c42a9f53dcdc06
#
_entry.id   46015dfd57a3c17479c42a9f53dcdc06
#
_cell.length_a   1.000
_cell.length_b   1.000
_cell.length_c   1.000
_cell.angle_alpha   90.00
_cell.angle_beta   90.00
_cell.angle_gamma   90.00
#
_symmetry.space_group_name_H-M   'P 1'
#
loop_
_entity.id
_entity.type
_entity.pdbx_description
1 polymer ?
#
loop_
_entity_poly.entity_id
_entity_poly.type
_entity_poly.pdbx_seq_one_letter_code
_entity_poly.pdbx_strand_id
1 'polypeptide(L)'
;MLRLGGSLQTVRCLATATTAAVKKPTTAGPNIVLVDAVRTPFAVSGTVFKDLWAVDLQREALKALIARTQIPYKDIDHIICGTVIQECKTSNVAREAALQAGIPDKIPAHTVTLACISANVAMTTGMGMLATGNAKAVIAGGVEVLSDVPIRYNRKARAAMLGMQKAKTAGDKLRIGAQIAKNLLAPELPAVAEFSTGETMGHSGDRLAAAFNVSRKEQDEFALRSHKLAKAAADAGKLKDIVPVFVEGKKPLTVKADNGVRVSTPEKMAALKPAFVKPHGTVTAANASYLTDGASACLIMTEDYALANGYKPMAYLRQYQYVAQDPKDQLLLSPAYVIPKLLDKAGLTLKDVDVFEIHEAFAGQVLANLNALDSDYFCKEHMGRSGKFGRLPMEKINNWGGSLSIGHPFGATGVRLVSHAAGRLKARRLSFFFKLQEEKGQYAVIAACAAGGHGVGMLVEAYNK
;
A
#
# COMPACT_ATOMS: atom_id res chain seq x y z
N MET A 1 39.62 -9.32 74.95
CA MET A 1 40.59 -8.70 74.02
C MET A 1 40.75 -9.63 72.82
N LEU A 2 40.32 -9.20 71.64
CA LEU A 2 40.93 -9.41 70.31
C LEU A 2 39.96 -8.93 69.27
N ARG A 3 40.35 -7.84 68.61
CA ARG A 3 39.67 -7.26 67.43
C ARG A 3 40.03 -8.09 66.21
N LEU A 4 39.05 -8.42 65.38
CA LEU A 4 39.30 -8.80 64.01
C LEU A 4 38.45 -7.90 63.11
N GLY A 5 39.14 -6.99 62.44
CA GLY A 5 38.59 -6.18 61.37
C GLY A 5 38.63 -7.00 60.06
N GLY A 6 37.49 -7.11 59.43
CA GLY A 6 37.34 -7.67 58.08
C GLY A 6 36.81 -6.60 57.13
N SER A 7 37.64 -6.10 56.22
CA SER A 7 37.29 -5.14 55.17
C SER A 7 36.42 -5.80 54.11
N LEU A 8 35.21 -5.29 53.92
CA LEU A 8 34.35 -5.58 52.77
C LEU A 8 34.89 -4.85 51.53
N GLN A 9 35.60 -5.59 50.66
CA GLN A 9 35.87 -5.10 49.33
C GLN A 9 34.61 -5.21 48.45
N THR A 10 34.03 -4.05 48.11
CA THR A 10 32.95 -3.97 47.17
C THR A 10 33.48 -4.15 45.75
N VAL A 11 33.24 -5.32 45.18
CA VAL A 11 33.51 -5.57 43.76
C VAL A 11 32.49 -4.86 42.94
N ARG A 12 32.85 -3.70 42.35
CA ARG A 12 32.09 -3.04 41.29
C ARG A 12 32.26 -3.83 40.00
N CYS A 13 31.24 -4.64 39.62
CA CYS A 13 31.08 -5.16 38.30
C CYS A 13 30.73 -4.00 37.34
N LEU A 14 31.73 -3.47 36.65
CA LEU A 14 31.51 -2.61 35.46
C LEU A 14 31.04 -3.50 34.32
N ALA A 15 29.73 -3.61 34.15
CA ALA A 15 29.14 -4.13 32.93
C ALA A 15 29.37 -3.08 31.82
N THR A 16 30.40 -3.27 31.02
CA THR A 16 30.57 -2.57 29.74
C THR A 16 29.48 -3.05 28.80
N ALA A 17 28.39 -2.32 28.71
CA ALA A 17 27.41 -2.49 27.65
C ALA A 17 28.10 -2.10 26.33
N THR A 18 28.60 -3.08 25.60
CA THR A 18 28.98 -2.92 24.19
C THR A 18 27.71 -2.58 23.43
N THR A 19 27.52 -1.30 23.14
CA THR A 19 26.53 -0.85 22.16
C THR A 19 26.93 -1.48 20.81
N ALA A 20 26.20 -2.51 20.41
CA ALA A 20 26.32 -3.06 19.07
C ALA A 20 26.14 -1.91 18.07
N ALA A 21 27.16 -1.67 17.23
CA ALA A 21 27.11 -0.65 16.20
C ALA A 21 25.91 -0.95 15.28
N VAL A 22 24.97 0.00 15.22
CA VAL A 22 23.80 -0.11 14.33
C VAL A 22 24.32 -0.21 12.90
N LYS A 23 24.08 -1.35 12.25
CA LYS A 23 24.41 -1.56 10.84
C LYS A 23 23.63 -0.54 10.00
N LYS A 24 24.33 0.37 9.34
CA LYS A 24 23.70 1.32 8.41
C LYS A 24 23.64 0.67 7.03
N PRO A 25 22.44 0.65 6.40
CA PRO A 25 22.32 0.24 5.01
C PRO A 25 23.18 1.15 4.12
N THR A 26 24.01 0.58 3.27
CA THR A 26 24.80 1.34 2.30
C THR A 26 23.88 1.85 1.19
N THR A 27 23.69 3.15 1.09
CA THR A 27 23.01 3.79 -0.05
C THR A 27 24.03 4.44 -0.95
N ALA A 28 24.04 4.09 -2.23
CA ALA A 28 24.75 4.88 -3.24
C ALA A 28 23.85 6.09 -3.59
N GLY A 29 24.38 7.32 -3.43
CA GLY A 29 23.65 8.55 -3.73
C GLY A 29 23.15 9.31 -2.50
N PRO A 30 22.36 10.39 -2.71
CA PRO A 30 21.85 11.23 -1.63
C PRO A 30 20.85 10.47 -0.75
N ASN A 31 20.80 10.82 0.52
CA ASN A 31 19.75 10.33 1.40
C ASN A 31 18.39 10.88 0.94
N ILE A 32 17.41 10.01 0.80
CA ILE A 32 16.04 10.37 0.43
C ILE A 32 15.17 10.25 1.65
N VAL A 33 14.37 11.29 1.91
CA VAL A 33 13.48 11.38 3.07
C VAL A 33 12.03 11.52 2.65
N LEU A 34 11.17 10.91 3.46
CA LEU A 34 9.74 11.18 3.49
C LEU A 34 9.53 12.38 4.41
N VAL A 35 9.01 13.47 3.89
CA VAL A 35 8.70 14.67 4.68
C VAL A 35 7.34 14.55 5.33
N ASP A 36 6.31 14.26 4.54
CA ASP A 36 4.94 14.04 5.02
C ASP A 36 4.17 13.14 4.06
N ALA A 37 3.10 12.54 4.57
CA ALA A 37 2.18 11.72 3.79
C ALA A 37 0.75 11.90 4.28
N VAL A 38 -0.18 12.01 3.33
CA VAL A 38 -1.61 12.16 3.57
C VAL A 38 -2.40 11.15 2.74
N ARG A 39 -3.60 10.86 3.18
CA ARG A 39 -4.61 10.16 2.39
C ARG A 39 -6.00 10.68 2.71
N THR A 40 -6.91 10.58 1.77
CA THR A 40 -8.33 10.69 2.07
C THR A 40 -8.76 9.56 2.99
N PRO A 41 -9.90 9.64 3.67
CA PRO A 41 -10.53 8.44 4.19
C PRO A 41 -10.64 7.40 3.08
N PHE A 42 -10.42 6.12 3.39
CA PHE A 42 -10.67 5.03 2.47
C PHE A 42 -12.11 4.55 2.68
N ALA A 43 -12.92 4.68 1.64
CA ALA A 43 -14.36 4.43 1.72
C ALA A 43 -14.75 3.19 0.90
N VAL A 44 -15.65 2.40 1.45
CA VAL A 44 -16.26 1.27 0.73
C VAL A 44 -16.89 1.78 -0.57
N SER A 45 -16.59 1.11 -1.68
CA SER A 45 -17.16 1.43 -2.99
C SER A 45 -18.69 1.48 -2.95
N GLY A 46 -19.28 2.40 -3.70
CA GLY A 46 -20.73 2.62 -3.73
C GLY A 46 -21.27 3.39 -2.53
N THR A 47 -20.40 3.98 -1.67
CA THR A 47 -20.84 4.74 -0.49
C THR A 47 -20.57 6.24 -0.63
N VAL A 48 -19.82 6.83 0.29
CA VAL A 48 -19.71 8.30 0.45
C VAL A 48 -18.97 9.02 -0.68
N PHE A 49 -18.16 8.33 -1.47
CA PHE A 49 -17.42 8.91 -2.61
C PHE A 49 -17.95 8.48 -3.98
N LYS A 50 -19.09 7.79 -4.03
CA LYS A 50 -19.63 7.20 -5.26
C LYS A 50 -19.90 8.19 -6.41
N ASP A 51 -20.09 9.47 -6.10
CA ASP A 51 -20.39 10.52 -7.07
C ASP A 51 -19.14 11.37 -7.42
N LEU A 52 -17.95 11.01 -6.87
CA LEU A 52 -16.69 11.67 -7.14
C LEU A 52 -15.88 10.89 -8.19
N TRP A 53 -15.11 11.61 -8.98
CA TRP A 53 -14.14 11.03 -9.89
C TRP A 53 -12.77 10.84 -9.20
N ALA A 54 -11.93 10.01 -9.79
CA ALA A 54 -10.57 9.82 -9.30
C ALA A 54 -9.79 11.15 -9.24
N VAL A 55 -9.98 12.04 -10.22
CA VAL A 55 -9.34 13.35 -10.25
C VAL A 55 -9.74 14.21 -9.05
N ASP A 56 -10.99 14.11 -8.59
CA ASP A 56 -11.47 14.89 -7.44
C ASP A 56 -10.81 14.46 -6.14
N LEU A 57 -10.76 13.15 -5.88
CA LEU A 57 -10.09 12.63 -4.68
C LEU A 57 -8.58 12.89 -4.69
N GLN A 58 -7.92 12.73 -5.85
CA GLN A 58 -6.48 13.01 -5.97
C GLN A 58 -6.19 14.50 -5.78
N ARG A 59 -7.04 15.39 -6.28
CA ARG A 59 -6.97 16.84 -6.03
C ARG A 59 -6.99 17.14 -4.54
N GLU A 60 -7.92 16.55 -3.78
CA GLU A 60 -8.02 16.80 -2.34
C GLU A 60 -6.79 16.29 -1.59
N ALA A 61 -6.22 15.13 -1.97
CA ALA A 61 -4.98 14.64 -1.39
C ALA A 61 -3.79 15.58 -1.66
N LEU A 62 -3.67 16.09 -2.89
CA LEU A 62 -2.62 17.05 -3.26
C LEU A 62 -2.77 18.36 -2.50
N LYS A 63 -3.97 18.95 -2.46
CA LYS A 63 -4.25 20.18 -1.69
C LYS A 63 -3.91 20.02 -0.20
N ALA A 64 -4.32 18.92 0.39
CA ALA A 64 -4.07 18.64 1.79
C ALA A 64 -2.58 18.46 2.10
N LEU A 65 -1.82 17.77 1.23
CA LEU A 65 -0.37 17.62 1.38
C LEU A 65 0.33 18.99 1.32
N ILE A 66 0.00 19.81 0.33
CA ILE A 66 0.58 21.15 0.17
C ILE A 66 0.23 22.03 1.39
N ALA A 67 -1.03 22.00 1.84
CA ALA A 67 -1.46 22.75 3.02
C ALA A 67 -0.76 22.31 4.31
N ARG A 68 -0.44 21.02 4.46
CA ARG A 68 0.28 20.50 5.66
C ARG A 68 1.77 20.77 5.62
N THR A 69 2.38 20.63 4.46
CA THR A 69 3.84 20.80 4.30
C THR A 69 4.23 22.26 4.08
N GLN A 70 3.29 23.11 3.65
CA GLN A 70 3.52 24.50 3.25
C GLN A 70 4.62 24.62 2.17
N ILE A 71 4.79 23.58 1.34
CA ILE A 71 5.80 23.61 0.27
C ILE A 71 5.44 24.69 -0.77
N PRO A 72 6.33 25.62 -1.06
CA PRO A 72 6.13 26.57 -2.16
C PRO A 72 6.06 25.81 -3.49
N TYR A 73 5.15 26.20 -4.37
CA TYR A 73 5.01 25.57 -5.69
C TYR A 73 6.31 25.53 -6.49
N LYS A 74 7.13 26.58 -6.41
CA LYS A 74 8.42 26.67 -7.10
C LYS A 74 9.43 25.59 -6.69
N ASP A 75 9.21 24.95 -5.55
CA ASP A 75 10.10 23.94 -4.98
C ASP A 75 9.62 22.50 -5.29
N ILE A 76 8.50 22.36 -6.02
CA ILE A 76 8.00 21.08 -6.50
C ILE A 76 8.53 20.85 -7.92
N ASP A 77 9.42 19.87 -8.08
CA ASP A 77 10.00 19.57 -9.39
C ASP A 77 9.10 18.66 -10.23
N HIS A 78 8.36 17.74 -9.58
CA HIS A 78 7.55 16.76 -10.31
C HIS A 78 6.43 16.17 -9.43
N ILE A 79 5.33 15.74 -10.08
CA ILE A 79 4.22 15.04 -9.43
C ILE A 79 3.98 13.71 -10.14
N ILE A 80 3.90 12.61 -9.38
CA ILE A 80 3.68 11.27 -9.91
C ILE A 80 2.56 10.61 -9.14
N CYS A 81 1.49 10.18 -9.82
CA CYS A 81 0.38 9.49 -9.17
C CYS A 81 0.11 8.13 -9.81
N GLY A 82 -0.11 7.13 -8.97
CA GLY A 82 -0.53 5.80 -9.36
C GLY A 82 -2.04 5.71 -9.56
N THR A 83 -2.48 4.95 -10.56
CA THR A 83 -3.87 4.51 -10.70
C THR A 83 -3.91 3.21 -11.51
N VAL A 84 -4.93 2.40 -11.32
CA VAL A 84 -5.06 1.09 -11.99
C VAL A 84 -6.19 1.13 -13.02
N ILE A 85 -7.38 1.52 -12.61
CA ILE A 85 -8.53 1.62 -13.49
C ILE A 85 -8.66 3.09 -13.93
N GLN A 86 -8.07 3.38 -15.08
CA GLN A 86 -8.01 4.75 -15.59
C GLN A 86 -9.35 5.19 -16.16
N GLU A 87 -9.81 6.35 -15.71
CA GLU A 87 -10.96 7.04 -16.31
C GLU A 87 -10.62 7.53 -17.72
N CYS A 88 -11.55 7.31 -18.67
CA CYS A 88 -11.33 7.62 -20.08
C CYS A 88 -11.11 9.14 -20.36
N LYS A 89 -11.66 10.02 -19.52
CA LYS A 89 -11.56 11.47 -19.68
C LYS A 89 -10.32 12.08 -19.04
N THR A 90 -9.71 11.38 -18.09
CA THR A 90 -8.55 11.86 -17.30
C THR A 90 -7.43 10.83 -17.30
N SER A 91 -6.97 10.45 -18.49
CA SER A 91 -5.92 9.43 -18.67
C SER A 91 -4.61 9.74 -17.94
N ASN A 92 -4.30 11.03 -17.72
CA ASN A 92 -3.22 11.47 -16.83
C ASN A 92 -3.84 12.13 -15.58
N VAL A 93 -4.35 11.31 -14.67
CA VAL A 93 -5.02 11.80 -13.45
C VAL A 93 -4.10 12.66 -12.59
N ALA A 94 -2.78 12.40 -12.58
CA ALA A 94 -1.81 13.22 -11.85
C ALA A 94 -1.81 14.66 -12.35
N ARG A 95 -1.80 14.86 -13.67
CA ARG A 95 -1.79 16.19 -14.29
C ARG A 95 -3.09 16.93 -14.05
N GLU A 96 -4.22 16.28 -14.31
CA GLU A 96 -5.54 16.89 -14.15
C GLU A 96 -5.82 17.27 -12.69
N ALA A 97 -5.50 16.39 -11.75
CA ALA A 97 -5.64 16.66 -10.32
C ALA A 97 -4.73 17.82 -9.85
N ALA A 98 -3.48 17.88 -10.36
CA ALA A 98 -2.55 18.96 -10.03
C ALA A 98 -3.07 20.32 -10.52
N LEU A 99 -3.55 20.42 -11.76
CA LEU A 99 -4.14 21.64 -12.31
C LEU A 99 -5.37 22.07 -11.53
N GLN A 100 -6.28 21.14 -11.21
CA GLN A 100 -7.47 21.43 -10.41
C GLN A 100 -7.15 21.78 -8.94
N ALA A 101 -6.00 21.33 -8.42
CA ALA A 101 -5.50 21.73 -7.11
C ALA A 101 -4.91 23.15 -7.09
N GLY A 102 -4.83 23.83 -8.24
CA GLY A 102 -4.22 25.15 -8.39
C GLY A 102 -2.68 25.11 -8.45
N ILE A 103 -2.09 23.94 -8.68
CA ILE A 103 -0.66 23.80 -8.88
C ILE A 103 -0.29 24.36 -10.26
N PRO A 104 0.76 25.20 -10.38
CA PRO A 104 1.14 25.82 -11.64
C PRO A 104 1.37 24.82 -12.78
N ASP A 105 0.94 25.18 -13.96
CA ASP A 105 1.06 24.38 -15.18
C ASP A 105 2.49 24.11 -15.64
N LYS A 106 3.45 24.83 -15.12
CA LYS A 106 4.89 24.62 -15.35
C LYS A 106 5.46 23.41 -14.60
N ILE A 107 4.77 22.89 -13.60
CA ILE A 107 5.18 21.71 -12.84
C ILE A 107 4.72 20.47 -13.60
N PRO A 108 5.64 19.62 -14.08
CA PRO A 108 5.27 18.41 -14.80
C PRO A 108 4.62 17.37 -13.88
N ALA A 109 3.65 16.64 -14.42
CA ALA A 109 2.99 15.56 -13.71
C ALA A 109 2.67 14.41 -14.65
N HIS A 110 2.84 13.15 -14.19
CA HIS A 110 2.46 11.98 -14.95
C HIS A 110 1.88 10.88 -14.08
N THR A 111 1.18 9.97 -14.74
CA THR A 111 0.51 8.83 -14.10
C THR A 111 1.26 7.54 -14.40
N VAL A 112 1.38 6.67 -13.38
CA VAL A 112 1.98 5.34 -13.49
C VAL A 112 1.00 4.27 -13.08
N THR A 113 1.18 3.05 -13.60
CA THR A 113 0.34 1.90 -13.24
C THR A 113 1.18 0.64 -13.06
N LEU A 114 1.00 -0.03 -11.93
CA LEU A 114 1.47 -1.39 -11.66
C LEU A 114 0.52 -2.03 -10.63
N ALA A 115 -0.75 -2.16 -11.01
CA ALA A 115 -1.79 -2.73 -10.16
C ALA A 115 -1.74 -2.20 -8.71
N CYS A 116 -1.89 -3.05 -7.70
CA CYS A 116 -1.98 -2.69 -6.28
C CYS A 116 -0.77 -1.94 -5.70
N ILE A 117 0.36 -1.87 -6.42
CA ILE A 117 1.59 -1.20 -6.00
C ILE A 117 1.89 0.08 -6.78
N SER A 118 0.92 0.62 -7.53
CA SER A 118 1.11 1.81 -8.36
C SER A 118 1.62 3.03 -7.58
N ALA A 119 1.14 3.27 -6.35
CA ALA A 119 1.67 4.35 -5.52
C ALA A 119 3.13 4.10 -5.08
N ASN A 120 3.53 2.85 -4.86
CA ASN A 120 4.92 2.52 -4.60
C ASN A 120 5.79 2.80 -5.82
N VAL A 121 5.29 2.51 -7.05
CA VAL A 121 5.98 2.86 -8.29
C VAL A 121 6.12 4.38 -8.40
N ALA A 122 5.08 5.15 -8.09
CA ALA A 122 5.17 6.61 -8.07
C ALA A 122 6.29 7.11 -7.12
N MET A 123 6.35 6.55 -5.89
CA MET A 123 7.41 6.88 -4.93
C MET A 123 8.80 6.46 -5.43
N THR A 124 8.96 5.24 -5.92
CA THR A 124 10.28 4.74 -6.35
C THR A 124 10.77 5.41 -7.64
N THR A 125 9.85 5.83 -8.53
CA THR A 125 10.18 6.70 -9.66
C THR A 125 10.70 8.04 -9.16
N GLY A 126 10.01 8.67 -8.21
CA GLY A 126 10.47 9.90 -7.56
C GLY A 126 11.83 9.73 -6.87
N MET A 127 12.04 8.61 -6.15
CA MET A 127 13.34 8.29 -5.54
C MET A 127 14.45 8.21 -6.61
N GLY A 128 14.16 7.62 -7.77
CA GLY A 128 15.10 7.58 -8.89
C GLY A 128 15.45 8.98 -9.40
N MET A 129 14.47 9.86 -9.55
CA MET A 129 14.69 11.26 -9.98
C MET A 129 15.54 12.04 -8.96
N LEU A 130 15.27 11.86 -7.66
CA LEU A 130 16.05 12.46 -6.58
C LEU A 130 17.50 11.92 -6.55
N ALA A 131 17.66 10.61 -6.69
CA ALA A 131 18.98 9.96 -6.66
C ALA A 131 19.88 10.38 -7.83
N THR A 132 19.30 10.68 -8.99
CA THR A 132 20.03 11.12 -10.19
C THR A 132 20.21 12.65 -10.29
N GLY A 133 19.68 13.40 -9.32
CA GLY A 133 19.75 14.87 -9.31
C GLY A 133 18.79 15.56 -10.30
N ASN A 134 17.87 14.80 -10.93
CA ASN A 134 16.85 15.37 -11.82
C ASN A 134 15.70 16.07 -11.09
N ALA A 135 15.60 15.88 -9.77
CA ALA A 135 14.66 16.55 -8.88
C ALA A 135 15.28 16.71 -7.49
N LYS A 136 14.78 17.66 -6.72
CA LYS A 136 15.09 17.88 -5.29
C LYS A 136 13.90 17.58 -4.40
N ALA A 137 12.68 17.81 -4.92
CA ALA A 137 11.42 17.52 -4.24
C ALA A 137 10.38 16.97 -5.22
N VAL A 138 9.79 15.85 -4.88
CA VAL A 138 8.77 15.14 -5.68
C VAL A 138 7.55 14.87 -4.81
N ILE A 139 6.37 15.15 -5.35
CA ILE A 139 5.11 14.65 -4.78
C ILE A 139 4.79 13.33 -5.48
N ALA A 140 4.69 12.27 -4.70
CA ALA A 140 4.25 10.96 -5.15
C ALA A 140 2.92 10.59 -4.49
N GLY A 141 2.05 9.88 -5.18
CA GLY A 141 0.76 9.50 -4.63
C GLY A 141 0.01 8.50 -5.49
N GLY A 142 -1.29 8.53 -5.37
CA GLY A 142 -2.17 7.76 -6.24
C GLY A 142 -3.60 7.69 -5.75
N VAL A 143 -4.47 7.19 -6.61
CA VAL A 143 -5.91 7.21 -6.41
C VAL A 143 -6.57 5.99 -7.05
N GLU A 144 -7.69 5.58 -6.48
CA GLU A 144 -8.63 4.66 -7.10
C GLU A 144 -10.05 5.05 -6.73
N VAL A 145 -10.97 5.00 -7.70
CA VAL A 145 -12.40 5.11 -7.49
C VAL A 145 -13.06 3.88 -8.11
N LEU A 146 -13.39 2.92 -7.27
CA LEU A 146 -14.03 1.67 -7.68
C LEU A 146 -15.56 1.75 -7.67
N SER A 147 -16.09 2.90 -7.23
CA SER A 147 -17.51 3.23 -7.32
C SER A 147 -17.96 3.59 -8.73
N ASP A 148 -17.04 4.13 -9.55
CA ASP A 148 -17.31 4.59 -10.92
C ASP A 148 -16.22 4.06 -11.87
N VAL A 149 -16.32 2.79 -12.21
CA VAL A 149 -15.38 2.15 -13.14
C VAL A 149 -15.84 2.33 -14.59
N PRO A 150 -14.93 2.55 -15.56
CA PRO A 150 -15.28 2.73 -16.96
C PRO A 150 -15.81 1.44 -17.58
N ILE A 151 -17.13 1.38 -17.77
CA ILE A 151 -17.81 0.29 -18.49
C ILE A 151 -17.81 0.65 -19.97
N ARG A 152 -17.28 -0.23 -20.81
CA ARG A 152 -17.17 -0.01 -22.26
C ARG A 152 -18.17 -0.84 -23.02
N TYR A 153 -18.60 -0.33 -24.18
CA TYR A 153 -19.25 -1.19 -25.16
C TYR A 153 -18.30 -2.30 -25.60
N ASN A 154 -18.82 -3.50 -25.89
CA ASN A 154 -18.00 -4.58 -26.38
C ASN A 154 -17.30 -4.23 -27.70
N ARG A 155 -16.25 -4.95 -28.03
CA ARG A 155 -15.41 -4.68 -29.21
C ARG A 155 -16.18 -4.61 -30.51
N LYS A 156 -17.23 -5.45 -30.70
CA LYS A 156 -18.05 -5.47 -31.92
C LYS A 156 -18.90 -4.23 -32.05
N ALA A 157 -19.52 -3.78 -30.95
CA ALA A 157 -20.29 -2.52 -30.93
C ALA A 157 -19.38 -1.30 -31.19
N ARG A 158 -18.22 -1.24 -30.56
CA ARG A 158 -17.24 -0.16 -30.77
C ARG A 158 -16.76 -0.09 -32.23
N ALA A 159 -16.41 -1.24 -32.80
CA ALA A 159 -16.00 -1.32 -34.22
C ALA A 159 -17.12 -0.83 -35.16
N ALA A 160 -18.36 -1.21 -34.89
CA ALA A 160 -19.51 -0.75 -35.65
C ALA A 160 -19.75 0.76 -35.51
N MET A 161 -19.68 1.31 -34.24
CA MET A 161 -19.80 2.75 -33.98
C MET A 161 -18.74 3.57 -34.74
N LEU A 162 -17.47 3.12 -34.71
CA LEU A 162 -16.38 3.77 -35.44
C LEU A 162 -16.56 3.65 -36.95
N GLY A 163 -17.10 2.52 -37.43
CA GLY A 163 -17.43 2.29 -38.82
C GLY A 163 -18.55 3.15 -39.34
N MET A 164 -19.47 3.62 -38.47
CA MET A 164 -20.61 4.45 -38.88
C MET A 164 -20.16 5.76 -39.58
N GLN A 165 -19.05 6.34 -39.17
CA GLN A 165 -18.50 7.56 -39.78
C GLN A 165 -18.10 7.36 -41.25
N LYS A 166 -17.82 6.12 -41.66
CA LYS A 166 -17.43 5.76 -43.04
C LYS A 166 -18.61 5.29 -43.89
N ALA A 167 -19.80 5.15 -43.33
CA ALA A 167 -20.99 4.70 -44.02
C ALA A 167 -21.53 5.79 -44.97
N LYS A 168 -21.47 5.54 -46.27
CA LYS A 168 -21.89 6.49 -47.31
C LYS A 168 -23.37 6.33 -47.69
N THR A 169 -23.90 5.11 -47.64
CA THR A 169 -25.29 4.82 -48.04
C THR A 169 -26.24 4.64 -46.88
N ALA A 170 -27.52 4.86 -47.07
CA ALA A 170 -28.55 4.60 -46.07
C ALA A 170 -28.62 3.14 -45.66
N GLY A 171 -28.36 2.20 -46.60
CA GLY A 171 -28.29 0.77 -46.37
C GLY A 171 -27.12 0.40 -45.47
N ASP A 172 -25.93 1.00 -45.65
CA ASP A 172 -24.78 0.78 -44.77
C ASP A 172 -25.06 1.28 -43.34
N LYS A 173 -25.66 2.47 -43.20
CA LYS A 173 -26.03 3.04 -41.90
C LYS A 173 -27.02 2.14 -41.17
N LEU A 174 -28.03 1.61 -41.87
CA LEU A 174 -29.03 0.71 -41.28
C LEU A 174 -28.39 -0.59 -40.83
N ARG A 175 -27.53 -1.22 -41.63
CA ARG A 175 -26.81 -2.45 -41.34
C ARG A 175 -25.90 -2.26 -40.12
N ILE A 176 -25.13 -1.17 -40.06
CA ILE A 176 -24.24 -0.88 -38.94
C ILE A 176 -25.07 -0.57 -37.69
N GLY A 177 -26.18 0.16 -37.80
CA GLY A 177 -27.10 0.40 -36.69
C GLY A 177 -27.64 -0.88 -36.08
N ALA A 178 -28.03 -1.87 -36.92
CA ALA A 178 -28.46 -3.17 -36.45
C ALA A 178 -27.33 -3.95 -35.73
N GLN A 179 -26.08 -3.84 -36.21
CA GLN A 179 -24.92 -4.43 -35.52
C GLN A 179 -24.66 -3.77 -34.14
N ILE A 180 -24.79 -2.46 -34.04
CA ILE A 180 -24.69 -1.74 -32.76
C ILE A 180 -25.77 -2.24 -31.81
N ALA A 181 -27.04 -2.20 -32.20
CA ALA A 181 -28.18 -2.64 -31.41
C ALA A 181 -28.01 -4.08 -30.88
N LYS A 182 -27.60 -5.01 -31.73
CA LYS A 182 -27.36 -6.43 -31.39
C LYS A 182 -26.29 -6.60 -30.31
N ASN A 183 -25.28 -5.72 -30.26
CA ASN A 183 -24.13 -5.83 -29.38
C ASN A 183 -24.15 -4.83 -28.18
N LEU A 184 -25.22 -4.02 -28.08
CA LEU A 184 -25.30 -2.95 -27.05
C LEU A 184 -25.44 -3.52 -25.63
N LEU A 185 -26.14 -4.65 -25.48
CA LEU A 185 -26.48 -5.24 -24.20
C LEU A 185 -25.39 -6.17 -23.61
N ALA A 186 -24.21 -6.20 -24.23
CA ALA A 186 -23.08 -6.98 -23.76
C ALA A 186 -21.86 -6.09 -23.45
N PRO A 187 -21.89 -5.27 -22.40
CA PRO A 187 -20.77 -4.38 -22.08
C PRO A 187 -19.53 -5.15 -21.63
N GLU A 188 -18.37 -4.54 -21.81
CA GLU A 188 -17.09 -5.01 -21.27
C GLU A 188 -16.80 -4.27 -19.97
N LEU A 189 -16.68 -5.03 -18.88
CA LEU A 189 -16.27 -4.52 -17.57
C LEU A 189 -14.73 -4.57 -17.45
N PRO A 190 -14.11 -3.72 -16.62
CA PRO A 190 -12.71 -3.90 -16.22
C PRO A 190 -12.49 -5.31 -15.69
N ALA A 191 -11.42 -5.96 -16.14
CA ALA A 191 -11.14 -7.34 -15.76
C ALA A 191 -10.73 -7.43 -14.30
N VAL A 192 -11.35 -8.35 -13.57
CA VAL A 192 -10.96 -8.74 -12.19
C VAL A 192 -10.04 -9.97 -12.18
N ALA A 193 -9.75 -10.51 -13.36
CA ALA A 193 -8.89 -11.66 -13.59
C ALA A 193 -7.65 -11.25 -14.40
N GLU A 194 -6.56 -11.98 -14.20
CA GLU A 194 -5.37 -11.88 -15.02
C GLU A 194 -5.70 -12.17 -16.49
N PHE A 195 -5.28 -11.30 -17.39
CA PHE A 195 -5.56 -11.46 -18.81
C PHE A 195 -4.87 -12.70 -19.40
N SER A 196 -3.63 -12.97 -18.96
CA SER A 196 -2.82 -14.07 -19.49
C SER A 196 -3.23 -15.45 -18.99
N THR A 197 -3.69 -15.55 -17.75
CA THR A 197 -3.96 -16.84 -17.08
C THR A 197 -5.44 -17.08 -16.81
N GLY A 198 -6.26 -16.03 -16.83
CA GLY A 198 -7.66 -16.08 -16.40
C GLY A 198 -7.83 -16.23 -14.89
N GLU A 199 -6.74 -16.22 -14.10
CA GLU A 199 -6.77 -16.35 -12.65
C GLU A 199 -7.34 -15.11 -12.00
N THR A 200 -8.31 -15.27 -11.09
CA THR A 200 -8.83 -14.15 -10.30
C THR A 200 -8.03 -14.01 -9.01
N MET A 201 -7.97 -12.78 -8.47
CA MET A 201 -7.26 -12.52 -7.20
C MET A 201 -7.77 -13.39 -6.06
N GLY A 202 -9.08 -13.59 -5.96
CA GLY A 202 -9.66 -14.42 -4.91
C GLY A 202 -9.41 -15.92 -5.07
N HIS A 203 -9.36 -16.43 -6.30
CA HIS A 203 -8.92 -17.80 -6.59
C HIS A 203 -7.47 -18.00 -6.16
N SER A 204 -6.59 -17.04 -6.49
CA SER A 204 -5.21 -17.08 -6.01
C SER A 204 -5.12 -17.07 -4.49
N GLY A 205 -5.98 -16.30 -3.80
CA GLY A 205 -6.08 -16.31 -2.33
C GLY A 205 -6.44 -17.70 -1.79
N ASP A 206 -7.44 -18.36 -2.35
CA ASP A 206 -7.84 -19.74 -1.99
C ASP A 206 -6.72 -20.74 -2.32
N ARG A 207 -6.09 -20.63 -3.51
CA ARG A 207 -4.99 -21.50 -3.95
C ARG A 207 -3.80 -21.42 -3.00
N LEU A 208 -3.38 -20.22 -2.63
CA LEU A 208 -2.24 -20.03 -1.72
C LEU A 208 -2.57 -20.52 -0.31
N ALA A 209 -3.79 -20.28 0.17
CA ALA A 209 -4.22 -20.81 1.46
C ALA A 209 -4.13 -22.35 1.49
N ALA A 210 -4.60 -23.02 0.44
CA ALA A 210 -4.50 -24.47 0.31
C ALA A 210 -3.04 -24.96 0.19
N ALA A 211 -2.23 -24.32 -0.67
CA ALA A 211 -0.84 -24.73 -0.90
C ALA A 211 0.05 -24.60 0.35
N PHE A 212 -0.24 -23.63 1.21
CA PHE A 212 0.54 -23.37 2.43
C PHE A 212 -0.20 -23.76 3.72
N ASN A 213 -1.22 -24.64 3.64
CA ASN A 213 -1.97 -25.18 4.75
C ASN A 213 -2.55 -24.11 5.70
N VAL A 214 -3.09 -23.03 5.15
CA VAL A 214 -3.76 -21.97 5.91
C VAL A 214 -5.25 -22.28 6.04
N SER A 215 -5.71 -22.57 7.24
CA SER A 215 -7.10 -22.89 7.51
C SER A 215 -8.02 -21.67 7.40
N ARG A 216 -9.30 -21.90 7.20
CA ARG A 216 -10.34 -20.86 7.23
C ARG A 216 -10.36 -20.12 8.57
N LYS A 217 -10.19 -20.83 9.67
CA LYS A 217 -10.17 -20.25 11.01
C LYS A 217 -9.02 -19.26 11.19
N GLU A 218 -7.81 -19.62 10.80
CA GLU A 218 -6.66 -18.72 10.86
C GLU A 218 -6.88 -17.45 10.01
N GLN A 219 -7.48 -17.59 8.84
CA GLN A 219 -7.81 -16.44 7.97
C GLN A 219 -8.81 -15.50 8.64
N ASP A 220 -9.86 -16.03 9.23
CA ASP A 220 -10.87 -15.24 9.93
C ASP A 220 -10.29 -14.56 11.19
N GLU A 221 -9.46 -15.25 11.97
CA GLU A 221 -8.76 -14.69 13.13
C GLU A 221 -7.80 -13.54 12.72
N PHE A 222 -7.06 -13.71 11.63
CA PHE A 222 -6.18 -12.66 11.11
C PHE A 222 -6.98 -11.43 10.65
N ALA A 223 -8.08 -11.63 9.92
CA ALA A 223 -8.96 -10.54 9.50
C ALA A 223 -9.59 -9.81 10.69
N LEU A 224 -10.08 -10.54 11.68
CA LEU A 224 -10.62 -9.96 12.92
C LEU A 224 -9.57 -9.15 13.67
N ARG A 225 -8.32 -9.65 13.72
CA ARG A 225 -7.17 -8.92 14.27
C ARG A 225 -6.94 -7.61 13.53
N SER A 226 -6.94 -7.61 12.18
CA SER A 226 -6.77 -6.40 11.37
C SER A 226 -7.83 -5.34 11.73
N HIS A 227 -9.11 -5.72 11.79
CA HIS A 227 -10.19 -4.80 12.16
C HIS A 227 -10.09 -4.27 13.60
N LYS A 228 -9.73 -5.12 14.57
CA LYS A 228 -9.54 -4.69 15.97
C LYS A 228 -8.40 -3.67 16.10
N LEU A 229 -7.28 -3.93 15.41
CA LEU A 229 -6.11 -3.04 15.43
C LEU A 229 -6.38 -1.71 14.71
N ALA A 230 -7.10 -1.72 13.58
CA ALA A 230 -7.50 -0.50 12.89
C ALA A 230 -8.41 0.37 13.78
N LYS A 231 -9.40 -0.25 14.43
CA LYS A 231 -10.27 0.47 15.37
C LYS A 231 -9.48 1.06 16.53
N ALA A 232 -8.62 0.28 17.17
CA ALA A 232 -7.79 0.76 18.27
C ALA A 232 -6.84 1.89 17.87
N ALA A 233 -6.26 1.83 16.65
CA ALA A 233 -5.41 2.89 16.12
C ALA A 233 -6.20 4.18 15.85
N ALA A 234 -7.41 4.06 15.31
CA ALA A 234 -8.32 5.20 15.07
C ALA A 234 -8.75 5.85 16.39
N ASP A 235 -9.23 5.04 17.36
CA ASP A 235 -9.67 5.51 18.68
C ASP A 235 -8.52 6.21 19.44
N ALA A 236 -7.29 5.75 19.25
CA ALA A 236 -6.08 6.35 19.85
C ALA A 236 -5.51 7.54 19.06
N GLY A 237 -6.17 7.99 17.99
CA GLY A 237 -5.73 9.13 17.16
C GLY A 237 -4.38 8.92 16.47
N LYS A 238 -4.02 7.66 16.16
CA LYS A 238 -2.74 7.31 15.53
C LYS A 238 -2.76 7.52 14.01
N LEU A 239 -3.94 7.47 13.37
CA LEU A 239 -4.11 7.59 11.91
C LEU A 239 -4.09 9.07 11.49
N LYS A 240 -2.96 9.74 11.70
CA LYS A 240 -2.77 11.19 11.41
C LYS A 240 -2.58 11.49 9.93
N ASP A 241 -2.48 10.50 9.10
CA ASP A 241 -2.40 10.58 7.65
C ASP A 241 -3.76 10.87 7.00
N ILE A 242 -4.86 10.62 7.69
CA ILE A 242 -6.21 10.90 7.20
C ILE A 242 -6.47 12.41 7.17
N VAL A 243 -6.89 12.90 6.00
CA VAL A 243 -7.36 14.29 5.81
C VAL A 243 -8.84 14.29 5.48
N PRO A 244 -9.65 15.21 6.08
CA PRO A 244 -11.06 15.29 5.77
C PRO A 244 -11.32 15.65 4.31
N VAL A 245 -12.35 15.05 3.72
CA VAL A 245 -12.82 15.37 2.36
C VAL A 245 -14.25 15.90 2.45
N PHE A 246 -14.48 17.07 1.89
CA PHE A 246 -15.82 17.64 1.75
C PHE A 246 -16.43 17.14 0.44
N VAL A 247 -17.58 16.49 0.54
CA VAL A 247 -18.36 16.00 -0.60
C VAL A 247 -19.58 16.90 -0.76
N GLU A 248 -19.61 17.61 -1.88
CA GLU A 248 -20.75 18.43 -2.27
C GLU A 248 -21.94 17.57 -2.72
N GLY A 249 -23.15 18.10 -2.67
CA GLY A 249 -24.34 17.42 -3.15
C GLY A 249 -25.62 17.88 -2.44
N LYS A 250 -26.73 17.20 -2.68
CA LYS A 250 -28.01 17.49 -2.02
C LYS A 250 -27.97 17.45 -0.49
N LYS A 251 -27.05 16.61 0.06
CA LYS A 251 -26.74 16.54 1.48
C LYS A 251 -25.21 16.58 1.62
N PRO A 252 -24.63 17.78 1.75
CA PRO A 252 -23.17 17.91 1.87
C PRO A 252 -22.66 17.19 3.11
N LEU A 253 -21.51 16.53 2.97
CA LEU A 253 -20.92 15.69 3.99
C LEU A 253 -19.42 15.93 4.07
N THR A 254 -18.87 16.06 5.28
CA THR A 254 -17.43 15.98 5.50
C THR A 254 -17.06 14.58 5.99
N VAL A 255 -16.38 13.83 5.14
CA VAL A 255 -15.89 12.48 5.46
C VAL A 255 -14.55 12.63 6.18
N LYS A 256 -14.45 12.09 7.41
CA LYS A 256 -13.28 12.29 8.30
C LYS A 256 -12.59 10.99 8.69
N ALA A 257 -13.17 9.83 8.37
CA ALA A 257 -12.67 8.53 8.80
C ALA A 257 -12.97 7.44 7.76
N ASP A 258 -12.16 6.38 7.78
CA ASP A 258 -12.41 5.15 7.03
C ASP A 258 -13.76 4.55 7.43
N ASN A 259 -14.55 4.08 6.48
CA ASN A 259 -15.90 3.59 6.76
C ASN A 259 -16.03 2.05 6.66
N GLY A 260 -14.94 1.34 6.37
CA GLY A 260 -14.94 -0.11 6.20
C GLY A 260 -14.57 -0.90 7.45
N VAL A 261 -14.08 -0.25 8.51
CA VAL A 261 -13.65 -0.94 9.73
C VAL A 261 -14.87 -1.53 10.47
N ARG A 262 -14.91 -2.87 10.58
CA ARG A 262 -16.02 -3.62 11.23
C ARG A 262 -15.46 -4.70 12.12
N VAL A 263 -15.52 -4.52 13.43
CA VAL A 263 -15.16 -5.57 14.38
C VAL A 263 -16.33 -6.54 14.47
N SER A 264 -16.17 -7.73 13.91
CA SER A 264 -17.16 -8.83 13.93
C SER A 264 -16.90 -9.78 15.10
N THR A 265 -17.64 -10.90 15.14
CA THR A 265 -17.36 -12.01 16.05
C THR A 265 -16.90 -13.24 15.26
N PRO A 266 -16.12 -14.17 15.88
CA PRO A 266 -15.67 -15.39 15.22
C PRO A 266 -16.82 -16.20 14.62
N GLU A 267 -17.97 -16.28 15.31
CA GLU A 267 -19.14 -17.06 14.90
C GLU A 267 -19.77 -16.46 13.63
N LYS A 268 -19.90 -15.12 13.57
CA LYS A 268 -20.43 -14.43 12.38
C LYS A 268 -19.51 -14.59 11.18
N MET A 269 -18.19 -14.58 11.40
CA MET A 269 -17.23 -14.78 10.32
C MET A 269 -17.25 -16.22 9.82
N ALA A 270 -17.27 -17.20 10.71
CA ALA A 270 -17.33 -18.62 10.37
C ALA A 270 -18.61 -19.00 9.56
N ALA A 271 -19.72 -18.30 9.79
CA ALA A 271 -20.98 -18.53 9.08
C ALA A 271 -20.97 -18.03 7.61
N LEU A 272 -19.96 -17.24 7.19
CA LEU A 272 -19.89 -16.72 5.83
C LEU A 272 -19.54 -17.82 4.82
N LYS A 273 -20.20 -17.79 3.68
CA LYS A 273 -19.93 -18.71 2.56
C LYS A 273 -18.67 -18.29 1.78
N PRO A 274 -17.95 -19.26 1.17
CA PRO A 274 -16.86 -18.95 0.24
C PRO A 274 -17.31 -18.01 -0.87
N ALA A 275 -16.46 -17.01 -1.18
CA ALA A 275 -16.77 -16.01 -2.19
C ALA A 275 -16.33 -16.43 -3.60
N PHE A 276 -15.23 -17.15 -3.73
CA PHE A 276 -14.62 -17.49 -5.02
C PHE A 276 -14.73 -18.98 -5.35
N VAL A 277 -14.09 -19.86 -4.63
CA VAL A 277 -14.11 -21.30 -4.89
C VAL A 277 -15.28 -21.96 -4.12
N LYS A 278 -16.43 -22.07 -4.74
CA LYS A 278 -17.63 -22.67 -4.11
C LYS A 278 -17.68 -24.16 -4.37
N PRO A 279 -18.09 -24.99 -3.37
CA PRO A 279 -18.40 -24.61 -1.97
C PRO A 279 -17.20 -24.72 -1.01
N HIS A 280 -16.01 -25.07 -1.48
CA HIS A 280 -14.87 -25.53 -0.65
C HIS A 280 -13.80 -24.47 -0.37
N GLY A 281 -13.87 -23.28 -0.99
CA GLY A 281 -12.94 -22.20 -0.75
C GLY A 281 -13.00 -21.66 0.67
N THR A 282 -11.95 -20.96 1.06
CA THR A 282 -11.78 -20.40 2.41
C THR A 282 -11.83 -18.88 2.44
N VAL A 283 -11.67 -18.23 1.27
CA VAL A 283 -11.80 -16.78 1.11
C VAL A 283 -13.26 -16.37 1.17
N THR A 284 -13.58 -15.40 2.01
CA THR A 284 -14.92 -14.84 2.21
C THR A 284 -14.91 -13.33 2.14
N ALA A 285 -16.07 -12.70 2.15
CA ALA A 285 -16.21 -11.25 2.21
C ALA A 285 -15.63 -10.61 3.49
N ALA A 286 -15.36 -11.38 4.55
CA ALA A 286 -14.80 -10.86 5.80
C ALA A 286 -13.29 -11.05 5.93
N ASN A 287 -12.66 -11.92 5.13
CA ASN A 287 -11.23 -12.17 5.15
C ASN A 287 -10.54 -11.79 3.81
N ALA A 288 -11.23 -11.02 2.98
CA ALA A 288 -10.77 -10.39 1.75
C ALA A 288 -10.84 -8.87 1.89
N SER A 289 -9.89 -8.14 1.27
CA SER A 289 -10.02 -6.69 1.11
C SER A 289 -11.22 -6.39 0.19
N TYR A 290 -11.87 -5.26 0.43
CA TYR A 290 -13.07 -4.85 -0.30
C TYR A 290 -12.76 -3.73 -1.29
N LEU A 291 -13.59 -3.58 -2.31
CA LEU A 291 -13.50 -2.49 -3.28
C LEU A 291 -13.64 -1.15 -2.55
N THR A 292 -12.71 -0.25 -2.81
CA THR A 292 -12.49 0.94 -1.99
C THR A 292 -12.17 2.15 -2.86
N ASP A 293 -12.76 3.29 -2.53
CA ASP A 293 -12.42 4.59 -3.10
C ASP A 293 -11.44 5.32 -2.17
N GLY A 294 -10.44 5.98 -2.72
CA GLY A 294 -9.51 6.77 -1.93
C GLY A 294 -8.30 7.26 -2.71
N ALA A 295 -7.67 8.29 -2.18
CA ALA A 295 -6.45 8.88 -2.73
C ALA A 295 -5.40 9.08 -1.65
N SER A 296 -4.16 9.20 -2.07
CA SER A 296 -3.02 9.48 -1.20
C SER A 296 -1.98 10.35 -1.89
N ALA A 297 -1.19 11.07 -1.11
CA ALA A 297 -0.06 11.83 -1.58
C ALA A 297 1.02 11.89 -0.51
N CYS A 298 2.30 11.90 -0.91
CA CYS A 298 3.43 12.11 -0.02
C CYS A 298 4.47 13.02 -0.67
N LEU A 299 5.23 13.73 0.17
CA LEU A 299 6.33 14.58 -0.24
C LEU A 299 7.64 13.88 0.08
N ILE A 300 8.46 13.63 -0.93
CA ILE A 300 9.78 13.04 -0.81
C ILE A 300 10.83 14.03 -1.34
N MET A 301 11.97 14.09 -0.67
CA MET A 301 13.05 15.02 -0.96
C MET A 301 14.41 14.37 -0.76
N THR A 302 15.47 15.00 -1.30
CA THR A 302 16.80 14.74 -0.77
C THR A 302 16.90 15.32 0.65
N GLU A 303 17.63 14.65 1.53
CA GLU A 303 17.77 15.10 2.94
C GLU A 303 18.35 16.50 3.03
N ASP A 304 19.40 16.78 2.25
CA ASP A 304 20.08 18.07 2.26
C ASP A 304 19.12 19.21 1.89
N TYR A 305 18.29 18.98 0.86
CA TYR A 305 17.29 19.97 0.45
C TYR A 305 16.20 20.15 1.51
N ALA A 306 15.74 19.08 2.11
CA ALA A 306 14.74 19.12 3.18
C ALA A 306 15.24 19.95 4.37
N LEU A 307 16.46 19.69 4.83
CA LEU A 307 17.05 20.39 5.98
C LEU A 307 17.35 21.85 5.66
N ALA A 308 17.90 22.16 4.47
CA ALA A 308 18.20 23.53 4.04
C ALA A 308 16.94 24.42 3.97
N ASN A 309 15.76 23.81 3.74
CA ASN A 309 14.48 24.51 3.68
C ASN A 309 13.63 24.35 4.94
N GLY A 310 14.19 23.85 6.04
CA GLY A 310 13.53 23.77 7.35
C GLY A 310 12.48 22.67 7.49
N TYR A 311 12.42 21.72 6.57
CA TYR A 311 11.52 20.58 6.67
C TYR A 311 11.98 19.60 7.74
N LYS A 312 11.03 18.94 8.40
CA LYS A 312 11.26 17.92 9.44
C LYS A 312 10.87 16.54 8.89
N PRO A 313 11.84 15.76 8.39
CA PRO A 313 11.54 14.44 7.84
C PRO A 313 10.85 13.52 8.84
N MET A 314 9.95 12.67 8.34
CA MET A 314 9.33 11.61 9.11
C MET A 314 10.21 10.36 9.18
N ALA A 315 10.85 10.01 8.06
CA ALA A 315 11.64 8.79 7.91
C ALA A 315 12.56 8.91 6.69
N TYR A 316 13.59 8.04 6.64
CA TYR A 316 14.35 7.80 5.42
C TYR A 316 13.67 6.71 4.58
N LEU A 317 13.72 6.87 3.26
CA LEU A 317 13.41 5.85 2.27
C LEU A 317 14.73 5.25 1.78
N ARG A 318 15.17 4.13 2.36
CA ARG A 318 16.53 3.62 2.18
C ARG A 318 16.73 2.80 0.93
N GLN A 319 15.83 1.85 0.72
CA GLN A 319 15.94 0.92 -0.38
C GLN A 319 14.56 0.46 -0.85
N TYR A 320 14.50 0.00 -2.07
CA TYR A 320 13.36 -0.74 -2.60
C TYR A 320 13.83 -1.88 -3.50
N GLN A 321 12.95 -2.86 -3.66
CA GLN A 321 13.16 -4.01 -4.52
C GLN A 321 11.84 -4.40 -5.16
N TYR A 322 11.89 -4.72 -6.46
CA TYR A 322 10.78 -5.35 -7.17
C TYR A 322 11.07 -6.82 -7.39
N VAL A 323 10.01 -7.61 -7.45
CA VAL A 323 10.04 -9.04 -7.82
C VAL A 323 8.89 -9.35 -8.73
N ALA A 324 9.03 -10.43 -9.49
CA ALA A 324 7.95 -11.06 -10.25
C ALA A 324 8.07 -12.56 -10.11
N GLN A 325 6.95 -13.26 -10.08
CA GLN A 325 6.85 -14.72 -10.02
C GLN A 325 5.67 -15.20 -10.89
N ASP A 326 5.43 -16.51 -10.92
CA ASP A 326 4.37 -17.11 -11.70
C ASP A 326 2.99 -16.47 -11.39
N PRO A 327 2.34 -15.83 -12.39
CA PRO A 327 1.07 -15.15 -12.21
C PRO A 327 -0.13 -16.10 -12.06
N LYS A 328 0.05 -17.42 -12.19
CA LYS A 328 -1.00 -18.41 -11.99
C LYS A 328 -0.95 -19.02 -10.60
N ASP A 329 0.13 -19.68 -10.27
CA ASP A 329 0.21 -20.47 -9.06
C ASP A 329 0.77 -19.69 -7.85
N GLN A 330 1.48 -18.58 -8.11
CA GLN A 330 2.14 -17.77 -7.07
C GLN A 330 1.76 -16.28 -7.12
N LEU A 331 0.64 -15.94 -7.75
CA LEU A 331 0.21 -14.57 -8.07
C LEU A 331 0.39 -13.57 -6.91
N LEU A 332 0.01 -13.93 -5.69
CA LEU A 332 0.04 -13.05 -4.51
C LEU A 332 1.16 -13.41 -3.50
N LEU A 333 2.18 -14.16 -3.93
CA LEU A 333 3.26 -14.64 -3.06
C LEU A 333 4.49 -13.72 -3.04
N SER A 334 4.41 -12.56 -3.67
CA SER A 334 5.54 -11.61 -3.82
C SER A 334 6.17 -11.16 -2.49
N PRO A 335 5.43 -10.93 -1.38
CA PRO A 335 6.04 -10.56 -0.12
C PRO A 335 7.08 -11.59 0.37
N ALA A 336 6.82 -12.89 0.17
CA ALA A 336 7.77 -13.95 0.54
C ALA A 336 9.08 -13.87 -0.25
N TYR A 337 9.04 -13.42 -1.50
CA TYR A 337 10.22 -13.24 -2.33
C TYR A 337 10.96 -11.92 -2.07
N VAL A 338 10.21 -10.83 -1.90
CA VAL A 338 10.79 -9.50 -1.86
C VAL A 338 11.43 -9.17 -0.52
N ILE A 339 10.86 -9.64 0.60
CA ILE A 339 11.38 -9.34 1.94
C ILE A 339 12.81 -9.84 2.10
N PRO A 340 13.14 -11.11 1.82
CA PRO A 340 14.52 -11.58 1.91
C PRO A 340 15.47 -10.82 0.99
N LYS A 341 15.09 -10.61 -0.29
CA LYS A 341 15.93 -9.88 -1.24
C LYS A 341 16.23 -8.44 -0.79
N LEU A 342 15.21 -7.78 -0.21
CA LEU A 342 15.37 -6.42 0.31
C LEU A 342 16.32 -6.38 1.51
N LEU A 343 16.15 -7.28 2.47
CA LEU A 343 16.97 -7.34 3.67
C LEU A 343 18.40 -7.79 3.37
N ASP A 344 18.59 -8.79 2.52
CA ASP A 344 19.94 -9.22 2.06
C ASP A 344 20.68 -8.03 1.40
N LYS A 345 20.01 -7.27 0.52
CA LYS A 345 20.58 -6.08 -0.12
C LYS A 345 20.92 -4.98 0.88
N ALA A 346 20.13 -4.83 1.93
CA ALA A 346 20.36 -3.86 3.00
C ALA A 346 21.40 -4.32 4.04
N GLY A 347 21.85 -5.57 4.00
CA GLY A 347 22.72 -6.18 5.01
C GLY A 347 22.03 -6.36 6.37
N LEU A 348 20.70 -6.48 6.37
CA LEU A 348 19.86 -6.63 7.55
C LEU A 348 19.28 -8.05 7.67
N THR A 349 18.85 -8.39 8.86
CA THR A 349 18.15 -9.62 9.20
C THR A 349 16.73 -9.34 9.71
N LEU A 350 15.90 -10.38 9.89
CA LEU A 350 14.58 -10.22 10.50
C LEU A 350 14.62 -9.59 11.90
N LYS A 351 15.71 -9.81 12.64
CA LYS A 351 15.87 -9.28 14.00
C LYS A 351 16.05 -7.76 14.03
N ASP A 352 16.61 -7.22 12.96
CA ASP A 352 16.89 -5.79 12.82
C ASP A 352 15.62 -4.98 12.44
N VAL A 353 14.53 -5.67 12.05
CA VAL A 353 13.27 -5.04 11.62
C VAL A 353 12.29 -4.98 12.77
N ASP A 354 11.79 -3.80 13.05
CA ASP A 354 10.87 -3.52 14.15
C ASP A 354 9.40 -3.47 13.70
N VAL A 355 9.16 -3.11 12.45
CA VAL A 355 7.82 -2.88 11.89
C VAL A 355 7.70 -3.56 10.54
N PHE A 356 6.65 -4.33 10.36
CA PHE A 356 6.23 -4.85 9.05
C PHE A 356 4.87 -4.28 8.68
N GLU A 357 4.78 -3.67 7.50
CA GLU A 357 3.54 -3.28 6.85
C GLU A 357 3.35 -4.13 5.61
N ILE A 358 2.61 -5.22 5.76
CA ILE A 358 2.34 -6.17 4.67
C ILE A 358 0.97 -5.85 4.08
N HIS A 359 0.90 -5.73 2.76
CA HIS A 359 -0.36 -5.57 2.07
C HIS A 359 -1.28 -6.79 2.29
N GLU A 360 -2.48 -6.53 2.79
CA GLU A 360 -3.48 -7.55 3.09
C GLU A 360 -4.53 -7.59 1.96
N ALA A 361 -4.21 -8.18 0.82
CA ALA A 361 -5.22 -8.41 -0.21
C ALA A 361 -6.24 -9.45 0.27
N PHE A 362 -5.74 -10.52 0.88
CA PHE A 362 -6.50 -11.60 1.51
C PHE A 362 -5.78 -12.08 2.77
N ALA A 363 -6.51 -12.46 3.81
CA ALA A 363 -5.90 -13.02 5.01
C ALA A 363 -5.10 -14.29 4.70
N GLY A 364 -5.65 -15.17 3.87
CA GLY A 364 -4.99 -16.39 3.42
C GLY A 364 -3.69 -16.12 2.67
N GLN A 365 -3.66 -15.09 1.84
CA GLN A 365 -2.44 -14.66 1.14
C GLN A 365 -1.35 -14.21 2.13
N VAL A 366 -1.67 -13.40 3.12
CA VAL A 366 -0.66 -12.95 4.11
C VAL A 366 -0.09 -14.14 4.87
N LEU A 367 -0.95 -15.00 5.41
CA LEU A 367 -0.52 -16.18 6.17
C LEU A 367 0.28 -17.17 5.30
N ALA A 368 -0.09 -17.36 4.03
CA ALA A 368 0.67 -18.15 3.08
C ALA A 368 2.09 -17.60 2.86
N ASN A 369 2.24 -16.28 2.75
CA ASN A 369 3.57 -15.64 2.67
C ASN A 369 4.41 -15.89 3.93
N LEU A 370 3.80 -15.84 5.12
CA LEU A 370 4.50 -16.14 6.38
C LEU A 370 4.95 -17.61 6.44
N ASN A 371 4.09 -18.54 6.01
CA ASN A 371 4.41 -19.96 5.97
C ASN A 371 5.48 -20.27 4.91
N ALA A 372 5.45 -19.60 3.76
CA ALA A 372 6.47 -19.72 2.72
C ALA A 372 7.86 -19.31 3.22
N LEU A 373 7.95 -18.18 3.92
CA LEU A 373 9.22 -17.71 4.52
C LEU A 373 9.76 -18.67 5.59
N ASP A 374 8.89 -19.40 6.30
CA ASP A 374 9.25 -20.37 7.34
C ASP A 374 9.39 -21.81 6.81
N SER A 375 9.34 -22.02 5.50
CA SER A 375 9.47 -23.30 4.83
C SER A 375 10.89 -23.51 4.28
N ASP A 376 11.59 -24.56 4.75
CA ASP A 376 12.88 -24.97 4.18
C ASP A 376 12.73 -25.34 2.71
N TYR A 377 11.69 -26.10 2.36
CA TYR A 377 11.41 -26.49 0.98
C TYR A 377 11.23 -25.29 0.07
N PHE A 378 10.32 -24.37 0.43
CA PHE A 378 10.06 -23.20 -0.39
C PHE A 378 11.30 -22.32 -0.57
N CYS A 379 12.03 -22.06 0.51
CA CYS A 379 13.21 -21.20 0.46
C CYS A 379 14.35 -21.84 -0.35
N LYS A 380 14.51 -23.17 -0.33
CA LYS A 380 15.52 -23.87 -1.12
C LYS A 380 15.12 -23.93 -2.60
N GLU A 381 13.94 -24.45 -2.90
CA GLU A 381 13.51 -24.74 -4.29
C GLU A 381 13.14 -23.47 -5.08
N HIS A 382 12.47 -22.51 -4.46
CA HIS A 382 11.96 -21.34 -5.16
C HIS A 382 12.80 -20.07 -4.97
N MET A 383 13.62 -20.02 -3.92
CA MET A 383 14.41 -18.83 -3.62
C MET A 383 15.93 -19.05 -3.70
N GLY A 384 16.40 -20.30 -3.90
CA GLY A 384 17.82 -20.64 -3.96
C GLY A 384 18.57 -20.41 -2.64
N ARG A 385 17.89 -20.46 -1.49
CA ARG A 385 18.48 -20.27 -0.16
C ARG A 385 18.95 -21.62 0.40
N SER A 386 19.87 -21.58 1.37
CA SER A 386 20.36 -22.80 2.05
C SER A 386 19.34 -23.37 3.04
N GLY A 387 18.34 -22.59 3.45
CA GLY A 387 17.30 -22.97 4.39
C GLY A 387 16.23 -21.89 4.50
N LYS A 388 15.28 -22.07 5.42
CA LYS A 388 14.19 -21.11 5.64
C LYS A 388 14.70 -19.73 6.04
N PHE A 389 14.01 -18.70 5.60
CA PHE A 389 14.31 -17.32 5.98
C PHE A 389 13.86 -17.03 7.42
N GLY A 390 12.74 -17.61 7.81
CA GLY A 390 12.12 -17.49 9.13
C GLY A 390 10.79 -16.74 9.09
N ARG A 391 9.93 -17.02 10.08
CA ARG A 391 8.61 -16.44 10.20
C ARG A 391 8.68 -15.01 10.71
N LEU A 392 7.94 -14.09 10.09
CA LEU A 392 7.80 -12.73 10.60
C LEU A 392 7.02 -12.74 11.92
N PRO A 393 7.47 -12.02 12.96
CA PRO A 393 6.76 -11.92 14.23
C PRO A 393 5.40 -11.23 14.06
N MET A 394 4.31 -11.91 14.42
CA MET A 394 2.95 -11.43 14.21
C MET A 394 2.68 -10.10 14.95
N GLU A 395 3.31 -9.89 16.10
CA GLU A 395 3.23 -8.67 16.91
C GLU A 395 3.87 -7.44 16.25
N LYS A 396 4.69 -7.65 15.20
CA LYS A 396 5.30 -6.57 14.42
C LYS A 396 4.53 -6.23 13.13
N ILE A 397 3.50 -7.02 12.77
CA ILE A 397 2.79 -6.91 11.50
C ILE A 397 1.52 -6.06 11.66
N ASN A 398 1.39 -4.99 10.86
CA ASN A 398 0.16 -4.21 10.64
C ASN A 398 -0.58 -3.79 11.92
N ASN A 399 0.15 -3.28 12.92
CA ASN A 399 -0.43 -2.97 14.24
C ASN A 399 -1.40 -1.76 14.24
N TRP A 400 -1.55 -1.07 13.13
CA TRP A 400 -2.58 -0.03 12.94
C TRP A 400 -3.70 -0.49 11.99
N GLY A 401 -3.82 -1.81 11.77
CA GLY A 401 -4.70 -2.40 10.77
C GLY A 401 -4.09 -2.41 9.38
N GLY A 402 -4.74 -3.08 8.45
CA GLY A 402 -4.31 -3.21 7.07
C GLY A 402 -5.46 -3.14 6.08
N SER A 403 -5.22 -3.60 4.85
CA SER A 403 -6.20 -3.45 3.76
C SER A 403 -7.50 -4.23 3.97
N LEU A 404 -7.49 -5.30 4.79
CA LEU A 404 -8.69 -6.03 5.16
C LEU A 404 -9.68 -5.16 5.95
N SER A 405 -9.16 -4.25 6.76
CA SER A 405 -9.96 -3.41 7.66
C SER A 405 -10.12 -1.97 7.16
N ILE A 406 -9.02 -1.36 6.71
CA ILE A 406 -8.99 0.05 6.29
C ILE A 406 -9.49 0.19 4.84
N GLY A 407 -9.33 -0.85 4.01
CA GLY A 407 -9.64 -0.83 2.59
C GLY A 407 -8.41 -0.80 1.69
N HIS A 408 -8.68 -0.98 0.39
CA HIS A 408 -7.64 -1.11 -0.63
C HIS A 408 -8.00 -0.34 -1.91
N PRO A 409 -7.87 0.99 -1.93
CA PRO A 409 -7.85 1.72 -3.20
C PRO A 409 -6.53 1.39 -3.89
N PHE A 410 -6.57 0.67 -5.00
CA PHE A 410 -5.39 0.02 -5.62
C PHE A 410 -4.24 1.01 -5.84
N GLY A 411 -4.53 2.14 -6.47
CA GLY A 411 -3.54 3.16 -6.78
C GLY A 411 -3.03 3.95 -5.56
N ALA A 412 -3.71 3.91 -4.39
CA ALA A 412 -3.39 4.75 -3.23
C ALA A 412 -2.72 3.99 -2.08
N THR A 413 -2.89 2.67 -2.00
CA THR A 413 -2.48 1.84 -0.85
C THR A 413 -0.99 1.94 -0.54
N GLY A 414 -0.13 2.09 -1.55
CA GLY A 414 1.32 2.12 -1.35
C GLY A 414 1.80 3.24 -0.43
N VAL A 415 1.24 4.46 -0.54
CA VAL A 415 1.56 5.58 0.35
C VAL A 415 1.08 5.28 1.77
N ARG A 416 -0.13 4.70 1.95
CA ARG A 416 -0.63 4.31 3.27
C ARG A 416 0.31 3.32 3.96
N LEU A 417 0.83 2.31 3.26
CA LEU A 417 1.81 1.36 3.83
C LEU A 417 3.06 2.08 4.35
N VAL A 418 3.62 2.99 3.55
CA VAL A 418 4.83 3.73 3.93
C VAL A 418 4.56 4.74 5.04
N SER A 419 3.42 5.45 5.03
CA SER A 419 3.05 6.41 6.07
C SER A 419 2.82 5.72 7.43
N HIS A 420 2.14 4.55 7.42
CA HIS A 420 1.97 3.74 8.62
C HIS A 420 3.31 3.22 9.15
N ALA A 421 4.19 2.71 8.28
CA ALA A 421 5.53 2.28 8.66
C ALA A 421 6.31 3.42 9.35
N ALA A 422 6.39 4.59 8.73
CA ALA A 422 7.05 5.77 9.28
C ALA A 422 6.40 6.25 10.58
N GLY A 423 5.07 6.31 10.62
CA GLY A 423 4.30 6.71 11.81
C GLY A 423 4.50 5.77 12.99
N ARG A 424 4.54 4.46 12.75
CA ARG A 424 4.79 3.43 13.78
C ARG A 424 6.22 3.51 14.32
N LEU A 425 7.22 3.75 13.49
CA LEU A 425 8.59 3.99 13.94
C LEU A 425 8.69 5.25 14.82
N LYS A 426 7.97 6.33 14.46
CA LYS A 426 7.94 7.58 15.24
C LYS A 426 7.19 7.45 16.57
N ALA A 427 6.06 6.74 16.57
CA ALA A 427 5.23 6.56 17.77
C ALA A 427 5.95 5.81 18.90
N ARG A 428 6.87 4.90 18.54
CA ARG A 428 7.72 4.18 19.48
C ARG A 428 8.68 5.08 20.27
N ARG A 429 8.97 6.29 19.82
CA ARG A 429 9.93 7.21 20.45
C ARG A 429 9.30 8.15 21.50
N LEU A 430 8.00 8.44 21.37
CA LEU A 430 7.32 9.45 22.20
C LEU A 430 6.78 8.92 23.53
N SER A 431 6.84 7.62 23.79
CA SER A 431 6.19 6.97 24.92
C SER A 431 7.12 6.73 26.13
N PHE A 432 8.12 7.60 26.34
CA PHE A 432 9.08 7.48 27.45
C PHE A 432 8.44 7.64 28.87
N PHE A 433 7.16 8.03 28.94
CA PHE A 433 6.47 8.32 30.22
C PHE A 433 5.43 7.29 30.69
N PHE A 434 5.06 6.31 29.87
CA PHE A 434 4.14 5.25 30.30
C PHE A 434 4.74 3.87 30.02
N LYS A 435 4.82 3.03 31.05
CA LYS A 435 5.31 1.64 31.05
C LYS A 435 4.46 0.66 30.21
N LEU A 436 4.10 1.03 29.00
CA LEU A 436 3.64 0.11 27.99
C LEU A 436 4.85 -0.17 27.09
N GLN A 437 5.19 -1.43 26.87
CA GLN A 437 6.32 -1.95 26.09
C GLN A 437 6.59 -1.10 24.84
N GLU A 438 7.51 -0.15 24.96
CA GLU A 438 7.88 0.76 23.90
C GLU A 438 8.90 0.11 22.99
N GLU A 439 8.50 -0.04 21.78
CA GLU A 439 9.32 -0.55 20.71
C GLU A 439 10.11 0.63 20.11
N LYS A 440 11.36 0.84 20.49
CA LYS A 440 12.28 1.75 19.78
C LYS A 440 12.64 1.12 18.45
N GLY A 441 11.88 1.43 17.40
CA GLY A 441 12.13 0.88 16.09
C GLY A 441 13.11 1.71 15.29
N GLN A 442 14.06 1.04 14.63
CA GLN A 442 14.97 1.65 13.67
C GLN A 442 14.50 1.41 12.24
N TYR A 443 14.07 0.20 11.92
CA TYR A 443 13.73 -0.20 10.57
C TYR A 443 12.31 -0.73 10.45
N ALA A 444 11.66 -0.33 9.37
CA ALA A 444 10.41 -0.91 8.92
C ALA A 444 10.54 -1.45 7.49
N VAL A 445 9.88 -2.58 7.25
CA VAL A 445 9.75 -3.16 5.91
C VAL A 445 8.29 -3.07 5.50
N ILE A 446 8.03 -2.47 4.34
CA ILE A 446 6.76 -2.64 3.66
C ILE A 446 6.92 -3.72 2.58
N ALA A 447 5.90 -4.54 2.37
CA ALA A 447 5.85 -5.48 1.27
C ALA A 447 4.43 -5.62 0.73
N ALA A 448 4.31 -5.57 -0.59
CA ALA A 448 3.02 -5.65 -1.25
C ALA A 448 3.11 -6.52 -2.50
N CYS A 449 2.08 -7.35 -2.70
CA CYS A 449 1.82 -8.07 -3.93
C CYS A 449 0.96 -7.23 -4.88
N ALA A 450 0.98 -7.59 -6.15
CA ALA A 450 0.19 -6.96 -7.18
C ALA A 450 -0.21 -7.98 -8.26
N ALA A 451 -1.28 -7.68 -8.98
CA ALA A 451 -1.69 -8.39 -10.17
C ALA A 451 -0.52 -8.52 -11.17
N GLY A 452 -0.52 -9.58 -11.98
CA GLY A 452 0.59 -9.95 -12.85
C GLY A 452 1.71 -10.73 -12.16
N GLY A 453 1.52 -11.15 -10.89
CA GLY A 453 2.57 -11.81 -10.11
C GLY A 453 3.69 -10.88 -9.67
N HIS A 454 3.44 -9.57 -9.65
CA HIS A 454 4.44 -8.57 -9.23
C HIS A 454 4.43 -8.30 -7.74
N GLY A 455 5.52 -7.74 -7.24
CA GLY A 455 5.60 -7.25 -5.87
C GLY A 455 6.68 -6.22 -5.65
N VAL A 456 6.52 -5.46 -4.59
CA VAL A 456 7.47 -4.44 -4.15
C VAL A 456 7.75 -4.59 -2.65
N GLY A 457 8.99 -4.39 -2.27
CA GLY A 457 9.41 -4.15 -0.89
C GLY A 457 10.12 -2.81 -0.78
N MET A 458 9.89 -2.08 0.30
CA MET A 458 10.62 -0.86 0.62
C MET A 458 11.13 -0.91 2.05
N LEU A 459 12.35 -0.42 2.27
CA LEU A 459 12.97 -0.26 3.58
C LEU A 459 12.83 1.20 4.02
N VAL A 460 12.18 1.37 5.15
CA VAL A 460 11.98 2.67 5.80
C VAL A 460 12.81 2.69 7.09
N GLU A 461 13.57 3.76 7.31
CA GLU A 461 14.36 3.93 8.53
C GLU A 461 13.87 5.15 9.29
N ALA A 462 13.81 5.03 10.62
CA ALA A 462 13.43 6.13 11.50
C ALA A 462 14.37 7.33 11.32
N TYR A 463 13.80 8.53 11.18
CA TYR A 463 14.57 9.77 11.17
C TYR A 463 14.96 10.17 12.59
N ASN A 464 16.22 10.10 12.91
CA ASN A 464 16.76 10.19 14.29
C ASN A 464 17.63 11.44 14.56
N LYS A 465 17.62 12.43 13.64
CA LYS A 465 18.38 13.68 13.80
C LYS A 465 17.57 14.78 14.48
#